data_d2ffe1d982c1644a1761d9b013daad4b
#
_entry.id   d2ffe1d982c1644a1761d9b013daad4b
#
_cell.length_a   1.000
_cell.length_b   1.000
_cell.length_c   1.000
_cell.angle_alpha   90.00
_cell.angle_beta   90.00
_cell.angle_gamma   90.00
#
_symmetry.space_group_name_H-M   'P 1'
#
loop_
_entity.id
_entity.type
_entity.pdbx_description
1 polymer ?
#
loop_
_entity_poly.entity_id
_entity_poly.type
_entity_poly.pdbx_seq_one_letter_code
_entity_poly.pdbx_strand_id
1 'polypeptide(L)'
;MGEHNHPEITMHSVPMAEHMTHIRANDWQAVAEILAASARKVADAGADFAICPDNTYHQAFPHLIPRSPIPWMHIASAVSAEAYRLGYGRLGILGTRYLMEGPVYPEELRNFGIEREIPDQEDRERINNIIFKELVNGIFPEASRLYLNEVTEKLKARGCDAVVLGCTEIPLIVRPDDCPLPTLDSTRLLARAALKKALEE
;
A
#
# COMPACT_ATOMS: atom_id res chain seq x y z
N MET A 1 9.22 8.89 22.47
CA MET A 1 10.42 8.06 22.71
C MET A 1 11.54 8.96 23.19
N GLY A 2 12.40 8.46 24.08
CA GLY A 2 13.62 9.18 24.47
C GLY A 2 14.66 9.17 23.34
N GLU A 3 15.74 9.95 23.56
CA GLU A 3 16.85 10.03 22.61
C GLU A 3 17.47 8.63 22.37
N HIS A 4 17.71 8.25 21.12
CA HIS A 4 18.24 6.93 20.69
C HIS A 4 17.35 5.71 20.98
N ASN A 5 16.08 5.89 21.30
CA ASN A 5 15.16 4.79 21.58
C ASN A 5 14.24 4.50 20.38
N HIS A 6 14.13 3.22 20.01
CA HIS A 6 13.21 2.73 18.97
C HIS A 6 12.82 1.27 19.28
N PRO A 7 11.66 0.79 18.76
CA PRO A 7 11.30 -0.62 18.85
C PRO A 7 12.32 -1.51 18.14
N GLU A 8 12.42 -2.75 18.57
CA GLU A 8 13.17 -3.77 17.82
C GLU A 8 12.47 -4.08 16.50
N ILE A 9 13.24 -4.23 15.42
CA ILE A 9 12.72 -4.48 14.08
C ILE A 9 13.43 -5.68 13.47
N THR A 10 12.68 -6.74 13.19
CA THR A 10 13.12 -7.89 12.39
C THR A 10 12.51 -7.81 10.99
N MET A 11 13.33 -7.99 9.97
CA MET A 11 12.89 -7.97 8.58
C MET A 11 13.22 -9.28 7.87
N HIS A 12 12.23 -9.82 7.15
CA HIS A 12 12.41 -10.90 6.20
C HIS A 12 11.93 -10.47 4.81
N SER A 13 12.74 -10.69 3.79
CA SER A 13 12.45 -10.34 2.41
C SER A 13 12.57 -11.55 1.50
N VAL A 14 11.68 -11.62 0.52
CA VAL A 14 11.65 -12.63 -0.55
C VAL A 14 11.74 -11.89 -1.88
N PRO A 15 12.44 -12.40 -2.89
CA PRO A 15 12.51 -11.77 -4.20
C PRO A 15 11.11 -11.52 -4.80
N MET A 16 10.87 -10.31 -5.29
CA MET A 16 9.57 -9.93 -5.88
C MET A 16 9.17 -10.88 -7.04
N ALA A 17 10.15 -11.43 -7.77
CA ALA A 17 9.90 -12.36 -8.86
C ALA A 17 9.10 -13.62 -8.44
N GLU A 18 9.32 -14.12 -7.22
CA GLU A 18 8.59 -15.27 -6.68
C GLU A 18 7.11 -14.93 -6.48
N HIS A 19 6.81 -13.79 -5.86
CA HIS A 19 5.44 -13.31 -5.70
C HIS A 19 4.77 -13.02 -7.05
N MET A 20 5.48 -12.37 -7.98
CA MET A 20 4.92 -11.95 -9.27
C MET A 20 4.45 -13.12 -10.14
N THR A 21 5.05 -14.29 -10.01
CA THR A 21 4.59 -15.51 -10.71
C THR A 21 3.15 -15.84 -10.30
N HIS A 22 2.86 -15.84 -9.01
CA HIS A 22 1.55 -16.15 -8.45
C HIS A 22 0.55 -15.02 -8.63
N ILE A 23 0.97 -13.76 -8.46
CA ILE A 23 0.13 -12.58 -8.69
C ILE A 23 -0.39 -12.54 -10.14
N ARG A 24 0.47 -12.80 -11.12
CA ARG A 24 0.07 -12.86 -12.55
C ARG A 24 -0.91 -13.99 -12.83
N ALA A 25 -0.80 -15.10 -12.10
CA ALA A 25 -1.73 -16.22 -12.17
C ALA A 25 -3.00 -16.03 -11.33
N ASN A 26 -3.13 -14.90 -10.60
CA ASN A 26 -4.19 -14.65 -9.63
C ASN A 26 -4.29 -15.73 -8.54
N ASP A 27 -3.15 -16.35 -8.20
CA ASP A 27 -3.02 -17.40 -7.16
C ASP A 27 -2.66 -16.75 -5.82
N TRP A 28 -3.65 -16.16 -5.18
CA TRP A 28 -3.50 -15.48 -3.89
C TRP A 28 -3.23 -16.44 -2.73
N GLN A 29 -3.59 -17.72 -2.88
CA GLN A 29 -3.25 -18.74 -1.90
C GLN A 29 -1.75 -19.00 -1.87
N ALA A 30 -1.09 -19.13 -3.03
CA ALA A 30 0.35 -19.29 -3.09
C ALA A 30 1.10 -18.05 -2.58
N VAL A 31 0.61 -16.83 -2.88
CA VAL A 31 1.15 -15.59 -2.28
C VAL A 31 1.05 -15.65 -0.76
N ALA A 32 -0.08 -16.09 -0.20
CA ALA A 32 -0.26 -16.23 1.24
C ALA A 32 0.69 -17.26 1.86
N GLU A 33 1.03 -18.34 1.16
CA GLU A 33 2.00 -19.34 1.63
C GLU A 33 3.41 -18.76 1.78
N ILE A 34 3.85 -17.93 0.83
CA ILE A 34 5.13 -17.21 0.91
C ILE A 34 5.12 -16.24 2.10
N LEU A 35 4.05 -15.47 2.27
CA LEU A 35 3.90 -14.54 3.39
C LEU A 35 3.83 -15.26 4.73
N ALA A 36 3.14 -16.40 4.82
CA ALA A 36 3.08 -17.21 6.03
C ALA A 36 4.46 -17.80 6.41
N ALA A 37 5.26 -18.19 5.42
CA ALA A 37 6.63 -18.61 5.66
C ALA A 37 7.50 -17.46 6.21
N SER A 38 7.30 -16.25 5.71
CA SER A 38 7.94 -15.04 6.23
C SER A 38 7.47 -14.72 7.66
N ALA A 39 6.16 -14.84 7.93
CA ALA A 39 5.59 -14.63 9.25
C ALA A 39 6.18 -15.55 10.32
N ARG A 40 6.36 -16.83 10.00
CA ARG A 40 7.00 -17.79 10.92
C ARG A 40 8.43 -17.36 11.27
N LYS A 41 9.23 -16.95 10.29
CA LYS A 41 10.61 -16.53 10.51
C LYS A 41 10.73 -15.31 11.43
N VAL A 42 9.87 -14.31 11.23
CA VAL A 42 9.91 -13.12 12.10
C VAL A 42 9.31 -13.41 13.47
N ALA A 43 8.31 -14.29 13.57
CA ALA A 43 7.77 -14.76 14.84
C ALA A 43 8.81 -15.56 15.64
N ASP A 44 9.56 -16.47 14.99
CA ASP A 44 10.65 -17.24 15.62
C ASP A 44 11.78 -16.32 16.10
N ALA A 45 11.93 -15.15 15.49
CA ALA A 45 12.85 -14.10 15.93
C ALA A 45 12.28 -13.21 17.05
N GLY A 46 11.05 -13.46 17.55
CA GLY A 46 10.45 -12.77 18.67
C GLY A 46 9.54 -11.59 18.31
N ALA A 47 9.09 -11.47 17.07
CA ALA A 47 8.16 -10.41 16.69
C ALA A 47 6.75 -10.64 17.25
N ASP A 48 6.15 -9.61 17.87
CA ASP A 48 4.80 -9.62 18.44
C ASP A 48 3.71 -9.44 17.37
N PHE A 49 4.03 -8.73 16.30
CA PHE A 49 3.15 -8.53 15.14
C PHE A 49 3.96 -8.28 13.86
N ALA A 50 3.30 -8.37 12.73
CA ALA A 50 3.92 -8.14 11.42
C ALA A 50 3.21 -7.03 10.64
N ILE A 51 3.96 -6.40 9.72
CA ILE A 51 3.47 -5.52 8.68
C ILE A 51 3.99 -5.96 7.33
N CYS A 52 3.24 -5.68 6.27
CA CYS A 52 3.70 -5.81 4.89
C CYS A 52 3.57 -4.46 4.18
N PRO A 53 4.68 -3.75 3.86
CA PRO A 53 4.62 -2.45 3.22
C PRO A 53 4.37 -2.53 1.70
N ASP A 54 3.65 -3.55 1.25
CA ASP A 54 3.18 -3.72 -0.13
C ASP A 54 1.66 -3.87 -0.14
N ASN A 55 0.99 -2.96 -0.86
CA ASN A 55 -0.47 -2.94 -0.91
C ASN A 55 -1.05 -4.17 -1.63
N THR A 56 -0.44 -4.59 -2.75
CA THR A 56 -0.96 -5.67 -3.60
C THR A 56 -1.02 -6.99 -2.86
N TYR A 57 -0.05 -7.28 -2.01
CA TYR A 57 0.05 -8.53 -1.26
C TYR A 57 -1.10 -8.70 -0.24
N HIS A 58 -1.75 -7.60 0.15
CA HIS A 58 -2.91 -7.65 1.07
C HIS A 58 -4.12 -8.37 0.47
N GLN A 59 -4.18 -8.58 -0.84
CA GLN A 59 -5.19 -9.46 -1.45
C GLN A 59 -5.07 -10.93 -0.96
N ALA A 60 -3.87 -11.32 -0.52
CA ALA A 60 -3.64 -12.66 0.02
C ALA A 60 -4.01 -12.79 1.52
N PHE A 61 -4.33 -11.70 2.22
CA PHE A 61 -4.58 -11.70 3.67
C PHE A 61 -5.72 -12.62 4.12
N PRO A 62 -6.84 -12.77 3.40
CA PRO A 62 -7.86 -13.76 3.76
C PRO A 62 -7.33 -15.20 3.85
N HIS A 63 -6.31 -15.55 3.06
CA HIS A 63 -5.63 -16.85 3.10
C HIS A 63 -4.46 -16.88 4.09
N LEU A 64 -3.83 -15.73 4.35
CA LEU A 64 -2.67 -15.58 5.24
C LEU A 64 -3.07 -15.61 6.72
N ILE A 65 -4.03 -14.78 7.12
CA ILE A 65 -4.37 -14.55 8.53
C ILE A 65 -4.66 -15.84 9.32
N PRO A 66 -5.42 -16.81 8.78
CA PRO A 66 -5.68 -18.06 9.49
C PRO A 66 -4.46 -18.96 9.72
N ARG A 67 -3.34 -18.67 9.04
CA ARG A 67 -2.10 -19.47 9.04
C ARG A 67 -0.91 -18.76 9.70
N SER A 68 -1.09 -17.49 10.04
CA SER A 68 -0.03 -16.68 10.64
C SER A 68 0.11 -16.96 12.14
N PRO A 69 1.33 -17.15 12.66
CA PRO A 69 1.55 -17.31 14.10
C PRO A 69 1.40 -16.00 14.88
N ILE A 70 1.47 -14.87 14.22
CA ILE A 70 1.38 -13.53 14.82
C ILE A 70 0.37 -12.67 14.06
N PRO A 71 -0.24 -11.67 14.72
CA PRO A 71 -1.16 -10.74 14.08
C PRO A 71 -0.48 -9.85 13.03
N TRP A 72 -1.26 -9.38 12.07
CA TRP A 72 -0.82 -8.45 11.03
C TRP A 72 -1.61 -7.15 11.10
N MET A 73 -0.93 -6.05 10.80
CA MET A 73 -1.60 -4.79 10.55
C MET A 73 -1.87 -4.65 9.05
N HIS A 74 -3.09 -4.24 8.71
CA HIS A 74 -3.52 -4.10 7.32
C HIS A 74 -3.21 -2.71 6.79
N ILE A 75 -2.52 -2.60 5.64
CA ILE A 75 -2.06 -1.31 5.10
C ILE A 75 -3.22 -0.38 4.74
N ALA A 76 -4.29 -0.91 4.12
CA ALA A 76 -5.45 -0.09 3.77
C ALA A 76 -6.25 0.34 5.00
N SER A 77 -6.26 -0.44 6.11
CA SER A 77 -6.85 0.00 7.37
C SER A 77 -6.12 1.23 7.94
N ALA A 78 -4.78 1.24 7.89
CA ALA A 78 -4.00 2.38 8.33
C ALA A 78 -4.28 3.65 7.50
N VAL A 79 -4.43 3.49 6.19
CA VAL A 79 -4.80 4.59 5.27
C VAL A 79 -6.23 5.06 5.54
N SER A 80 -7.19 4.14 5.68
CA SER A 80 -8.61 4.46 5.90
C SER A 80 -8.82 5.19 7.24
N ALA A 81 -8.14 4.75 8.29
CA ALA A 81 -8.19 5.41 9.60
C ALA A 81 -7.65 6.85 9.54
N GLU A 82 -6.55 7.07 8.83
CA GLU A 82 -6.00 8.42 8.66
C GLU A 82 -6.90 9.29 7.77
N ALA A 83 -7.44 8.75 6.68
CA ALA A 83 -8.40 9.45 5.84
C ALA A 83 -9.64 9.88 6.62
N TYR A 84 -10.20 8.98 7.42
CA TYR A 84 -11.33 9.27 8.30
C TYR A 84 -11.00 10.36 9.33
N ARG A 85 -9.83 10.28 9.97
CA ARG A 85 -9.34 11.29 10.91
C ARG A 85 -9.23 12.69 10.29
N LEU A 86 -8.87 12.74 8.99
CA LEU A 86 -8.73 13.99 8.22
C LEU A 86 -10.05 14.47 7.61
N GLY A 87 -11.13 13.69 7.72
CA GLY A 87 -12.46 14.05 7.22
C GLY A 87 -12.63 13.83 5.70
N TYR A 88 -11.81 12.99 5.08
CA TYR A 88 -11.93 12.67 3.66
C TYR A 88 -13.05 11.65 3.43
N GLY A 89 -13.94 11.94 2.46
CA GLY A 89 -15.09 11.11 2.12
C GLY A 89 -14.92 10.32 0.82
N ARG A 90 -13.96 10.72 -0.05
CA ARG A 90 -13.69 10.02 -1.33
C ARG A 90 -12.19 10.03 -1.63
N LEU A 91 -11.61 8.84 -1.83
CA LEU A 91 -10.18 8.67 -2.12
C LEU A 91 -9.94 8.18 -3.55
N GLY A 92 -9.05 8.87 -4.26
CA GLY A 92 -8.43 8.35 -5.47
C GLY A 92 -7.34 7.34 -5.11
N ILE A 93 -7.25 6.20 -5.84
CA ILE A 93 -6.23 5.18 -5.59
C ILE A 93 -5.27 5.11 -6.78
N LEU A 94 -3.99 5.38 -6.54
CA LEU A 94 -2.90 5.15 -7.48
C LEU A 94 -2.05 3.97 -7.02
N GLY A 95 -1.69 3.08 -7.94
CA GLY A 95 -0.87 1.91 -7.65
C GLY A 95 -0.75 0.98 -8.85
N THR A 96 -0.36 -0.26 -8.61
CA THR A 96 -0.38 -1.27 -9.66
C THR A 96 -1.81 -1.55 -10.11
N ARG A 97 -1.99 -2.08 -11.32
CA ARG A 97 -3.31 -2.52 -11.78
C ARG A 97 -3.97 -3.50 -10.80
N TYR A 98 -3.20 -4.42 -10.25
CA TYR A 98 -3.67 -5.39 -9.26
C TYR A 98 -4.27 -4.73 -8.01
N LEU A 99 -3.70 -3.61 -7.57
CA LEU A 99 -4.23 -2.86 -6.43
C LEU A 99 -5.46 -2.06 -6.83
N MET A 100 -5.37 -1.27 -7.90
CA MET A 100 -6.46 -0.38 -8.31
C MET A 100 -7.76 -1.14 -8.63
N GLU A 101 -7.66 -2.32 -9.25
CA GLU A 101 -8.79 -3.17 -9.62
C GLU A 101 -9.18 -4.18 -8.52
N GLY A 102 -8.30 -4.40 -7.56
CA GLY A 102 -8.47 -5.41 -6.51
C GLY A 102 -9.35 -4.96 -5.33
N PRO A 103 -9.61 -5.89 -4.39
CA PRO A 103 -10.53 -5.68 -3.27
C PRO A 103 -9.93 -4.96 -2.06
N VAL A 104 -8.61 -4.78 -1.99
CA VAL A 104 -7.88 -4.30 -0.79
C VAL A 104 -8.47 -3.02 -0.20
N TYR A 105 -8.64 -1.99 -1.02
CA TYR A 105 -9.19 -0.70 -0.57
C TYR A 105 -10.71 -0.68 -0.45
N PRO A 106 -11.51 -1.24 -1.38
CA PRO A 106 -12.97 -1.20 -1.26
C PRO A 106 -13.52 -1.79 0.04
N GLU A 107 -12.92 -2.87 0.50
CA GLU A 107 -13.35 -3.53 1.74
C GLU A 107 -13.05 -2.67 2.96
N GLU A 108 -11.84 -2.16 3.07
CA GLU A 108 -11.39 -1.34 4.21
C GLU A 108 -12.05 0.04 4.27
N LEU A 109 -12.17 0.74 3.13
CA LEU A 109 -12.79 2.05 3.06
C LEU A 109 -14.29 2.02 3.44
N ARG A 110 -14.98 0.93 3.07
CA ARG A 110 -16.41 0.73 3.43
C ARG A 110 -16.64 0.80 4.93
N ASN A 111 -15.71 0.27 5.74
CA ASN A 111 -15.81 0.29 7.20
C ASN A 111 -15.79 1.71 7.79
N PHE A 112 -15.29 2.68 7.03
CA PHE A 112 -15.22 4.10 7.42
C PHE A 112 -16.21 4.98 6.67
N GLY A 113 -17.06 4.41 5.80
CA GLY A 113 -17.98 5.18 4.97
C GLY A 113 -17.29 6.04 3.90
N ILE A 114 -16.08 5.67 3.49
CA ILE A 114 -15.26 6.39 2.49
C ILE A 114 -15.45 5.73 1.11
N GLU A 115 -15.70 6.55 0.10
CA GLU A 115 -15.80 6.08 -1.29
C GLU A 115 -14.42 5.92 -1.94
N ARG A 116 -14.32 4.95 -2.86
CA ARG A 116 -13.15 4.73 -3.68
C ARG A 116 -13.38 5.21 -5.11
N GLU A 117 -12.40 5.91 -5.67
CA GLU A 117 -12.30 6.22 -7.09
C GLU A 117 -10.98 5.70 -7.64
N ILE A 118 -10.99 5.19 -8.88
CA ILE A 118 -9.77 4.74 -9.58
C ILE A 118 -9.70 5.43 -10.94
N PRO A 119 -8.50 5.62 -11.50
CA PRO A 119 -8.33 6.14 -12.86
C PRO A 119 -9.09 5.30 -13.88
N ASP A 120 -9.39 5.85 -15.05
CA ASP A 120 -9.95 5.07 -16.15
C ASP A 120 -8.96 4.00 -16.65
N GLN A 121 -9.42 3.13 -17.54
CA GLN A 121 -8.64 1.97 -17.96
C GLN A 121 -7.31 2.37 -18.60
N GLU A 122 -7.29 3.35 -19.47
CA GLU A 122 -6.08 3.81 -20.18
C GLU A 122 -5.05 4.36 -19.17
N ASP A 123 -5.50 5.20 -18.24
CA ASP A 123 -4.65 5.75 -17.19
C ASP A 123 -4.12 4.64 -16.27
N ARG A 124 -4.93 3.64 -15.87
CA ARG A 124 -4.47 2.51 -15.05
C ARG A 124 -3.39 1.68 -15.75
N GLU A 125 -3.55 1.40 -17.03
CA GLU A 125 -2.56 0.66 -17.81
C GLU A 125 -1.24 1.44 -17.92
N ARG A 126 -1.31 2.75 -18.14
CA ARG A 126 -0.13 3.60 -18.23
C ARG A 126 0.57 3.75 -16.88
N ILE A 127 -0.17 3.96 -15.78
CA ILE A 127 0.40 3.98 -14.42
C ILE A 127 1.10 2.66 -14.11
N ASN A 128 0.46 1.53 -14.41
CA ASN A 128 1.06 0.21 -14.22
C ASN A 128 2.36 0.03 -15.02
N ASN A 129 2.41 0.54 -16.26
CA ASN A 129 3.63 0.53 -17.07
C ASN A 129 4.72 1.44 -16.48
N ILE A 130 4.39 2.63 -16.01
CA ILE A 130 5.30 3.53 -15.30
C ILE A 130 5.91 2.79 -14.10
N ILE A 131 5.08 2.19 -13.25
CA ILE A 131 5.57 1.46 -12.07
C ILE A 131 6.56 0.36 -12.48
N PHE A 132 6.17 -0.57 -13.36
CA PHE A 132 6.96 -1.76 -13.65
C PHE A 132 8.12 -1.55 -14.63
N LYS A 133 8.06 -0.54 -15.50
CA LYS A 133 9.12 -0.29 -16.49
C LYS A 133 10.10 0.79 -16.09
N GLU A 134 9.69 1.68 -15.19
CA GLU A 134 10.47 2.84 -14.78
C GLU A 134 10.77 2.79 -13.28
N LEU A 135 9.78 3.00 -12.43
CA LEU A 135 9.98 3.26 -11.00
C LEU A 135 10.68 2.12 -10.26
N VAL A 136 10.26 0.85 -10.48
CA VAL A 136 10.91 -0.32 -9.85
C VAL A 136 12.35 -0.55 -10.33
N ASN A 137 12.74 0.07 -11.46
CA ASN A 137 14.09 0.05 -11.98
C ASN A 137 14.91 1.27 -11.56
N GLY A 138 14.40 2.11 -10.65
CA GLY A 138 15.06 3.32 -10.18
C GLY A 138 15.09 4.46 -11.22
N ILE A 139 14.18 4.43 -12.21
CA ILE A 139 14.07 5.45 -13.25
C ILE A 139 12.89 6.36 -12.91
N PHE A 140 13.14 7.64 -12.69
CA PHE A 140 12.15 8.62 -12.22
C PHE A 140 12.02 9.81 -13.20
N PRO A 141 11.40 9.62 -14.40
CA PRO A 141 11.32 10.68 -15.40
C PRO A 141 10.33 11.76 -14.97
N GLU A 142 10.66 13.01 -15.27
CA GLU A 142 9.75 14.14 -15.04
C GLU A 142 8.43 13.99 -15.79
N ALA A 143 8.45 13.42 -16.99
CA ALA A 143 7.24 13.16 -17.76
C ALA A 143 6.26 12.21 -17.04
N SER A 144 6.77 11.20 -16.33
CA SER A 144 5.96 10.27 -15.54
C SER A 144 5.40 10.95 -14.29
N ARG A 145 6.16 11.83 -13.63
CA ARG A 145 5.67 12.67 -12.53
C ARG A 145 4.51 13.55 -12.98
N LEU A 146 4.69 14.29 -14.07
CA LEU A 146 3.66 15.17 -14.62
C LEU A 146 2.39 14.39 -15.00
N TYR A 147 2.56 13.20 -15.57
CA TYR A 147 1.44 12.36 -15.93
C TYR A 147 0.65 11.86 -14.69
N LEU A 148 1.35 11.43 -13.63
CA LEU A 148 0.67 11.03 -12.38
C LEU A 148 -0.10 12.20 -11.76
N ASN A 149 0.42 13.41 -11.85
CA ASN A 149 -0.29 14.62 -11.41
C ASN A 149 -1.51 14.93 -12.31
N GLU A 150 -1.39 14.76 -13.63
CA GLU A 150 -2.54 14.90 -14.55
C GLU A 150 -3.68 13.91 -14.22
N VAL A 151 -3.34 12.65 -13.96
CA VAL A 151 -4.32 11.65 -13.52
C VAL A 151 -4.95 12.04 -12.18
N THR A 152 -4.15 12.59 -11.26
CA THR A 152 -4.64 13.08 -9.97
C THR A 152 -5.60 14.26 -10.14
N GLU A 153 -5.38 15.18 -11.10
CA GLU A 153 -6.36 16.23 -11.44
C GLU A 153 -7.67 15.64 -11.97
N LYS A 154 -7.62 14.58 -12.78
CA LYS A 154 -8.84 13.89 -13.23
C LYS A 154 -9.64 13.30 -12.05
N LEU A 155 -8.93 12.70 -11.07
CA LEU A 155 -9.56 12.17 -9.85
C LEU A 155 -10.16 13.29 -8.99
N LYS A 156 -9.48 14.42 -8.85
CA LYS A 156 -9.99 15.62 -8.18
C LYS A 156 -11.26 16.15 -8.86
N ALA A 157 -11.28 16.20 -10.19
CA ALA A 157 -12.46 16.60 -10.95
C ALA A 157 -13.65 15.63 -10.77
N ARG A 158 -13.39 14.37 -10.37
CA ARG A 158 -14.41 13.37 -9.99
C ARG A 158 -14.82 13.46 -8.51
N GLY A 159 -14.34 14.47 -7.79
CA GLY A 159 -14.71 14.75 -6.40
C GLY A 159 -13.89 13.99 -5.36
N CYS A 160 -12.69 13.52 -5.69
CA CYS A 160 -11.79 12.98 -4.68
C CYS A 160 -11.23 14.08 -3.78
N ASP A 161 -11.18 13.82 -2.48
CA ASP A 161 -10.64 14.73 -1.45
C ASP A 161 -9.13 14.55 -1.25
N ALA A 162 -8.64 13.34 -1.50
CA ALA A 162 -7.24 12.97 -1.39
C ALA A 162 -6.89 11.82 -2.34
N VAL A 163 -5.60 11.57 -2.54
CA VAL A 163 -5.08 10.47 -3.34
C VAL A 163 -4.18 9.56 -2.53
N VAL A 164 -4.42 8.26 -2.62
CA VAL A 164 -3.56 7.23 -2.01
C VAL A 164 -2.42 6.90 -2.95
N LEU A 165 -1.19 7.02 -2.46
CA LEU A 165 0.01 6.54 -3.12
C LEU A 165 0.22 5.08 -2.71
N GLY A 166 -0.45 4.17 -3.46
CA GLY A 166 -0.58 2.75 -3.14
C GLY A 166 0.53 1.86 -3.70
N CYS A 167 1.69 2.43 -4.00
CA CYS A 167 2.91 1.72 -4.40
C CYS A 167 4.10 2.38 -3.71
N THR A 168 5.08 1.59 -3.29
CA THR A 168 6.26 2.07 -2.57
C THR A 168 7.08 3.08 -3.37
N GLU A 169 7.03 3.01 -4.70
CA GLU A 169 7.80 3.84 -5.61
C GLU A 169 7.10 5.16 -5.98
N ILE A 170 5.77 5.23 -5.95
CA ILE A 170 5.05 6.46 -6.31
C ILE A 170 5.44 7.65 -5.43
N PRO A 171 5.60 7.52 -4.09
CA PRO A 171 6.07 8.63 -3.25
C PRO A 171 7.48 9.14 -3.55
N LEU A 172 8.28 8.39 -4.33
CA LEU A 172 9.61 8.82 -4.75
C LEU A 172 9.56 9.85 -5.88
N ILE A 173 8.45 9.89 -6.62
CA ILE A 173 8.28 10.77 -7.78
C ILE A 173 7.14 11.79 -7.59
N VAL A 174 6.05 11.42 -6.92
CA VAL A 174 4.93 12.33 -6.59
C VAL A 174 5.21 12.98 -5.24
N ARG A 175 5.37 14.30 -5.24
CA ARG A 175 5.65 15.09 -4.04
C ARG A 175 4.36 15.69 -3.50
N PRO A 176 4.13 15.69 -2.18
CA PRO A 176 2.93 16.29 -1.60
C PRO A 176 2.69 17.75 -2.01
N ASP A 177 3.75 18.54 -2.11
CA ASP A 177 3.68 19.98 -2.42
C ASP A 177 3.33 20.26 -3.90
N ASP A 178 3.57 19.30 -4.80
CA ASP A 178 3.32 19.41 -6.25
C ASP A 178 2.06 18.63 -6.68
N CYS A 179 1.45 17.86 -5.79
CA CYS A 179 0.32 17.02 -6.11
C CYS A 179 -0.99 17.81 -6.05
N PRO A 180 -1.89 17.67 -7.04
CA PRO A 180 -3.18 18.37 -7.08
C PRO A 180 -4.13 18.08 -5.91
N LEU A 181 -3.95 16.94 -5.23
CA LEU A 181 -4.70 16.50 -4.06
C LEU A 181 -3.76 16.22 -2.89
N PRO A 182 -4.24 16.35 -1.64
CA PRO A 182 -3.54 15.80 -0.48
C PRO A 182 -3.17 14.34 -0.70
N THR A 183 -1.94 13.96 -0.35
CA THR A 183 -1.42 12.61 -0.57
C THR A 183 -1.46 11.76 0.69
N LEU A 184 -1.87 10.51 0.55
CA LEU A 184 -1.82 9.48 1.59
C LEU A 184 -0.78 8.42 1.18
N ASP A 185 0.45 8.57 1.66
CA ASP A 185 1.52 7.58 1.47
C ASP A 185 1.22 6.34 2.34
N SER A 186 0.73 5.29 1.70
CA SER A 186 0.25 4.08 2.38
C SER A 186 1.34 3.38 3.19
N THR A 187 2.56 3.31 2.65
CA THR A 187 3.70 2.68 3.31
C THR A 187 4.11 3.45 4.57
N ARG A 188 4.19 4.76 4.46
CA ARG A 188 4.54 5.63 5.59
C ARG A 188 3.46 5.64 6.66
N LEU A 189 2.19 5.60 6.28
CA LEU A 189 1.07 5.52 7.22
C LEU A 189 1.07 4.18 7.97
N LEU A 190 1.33 3.07 7.27
CA LEU A 190 1.48 1.76 7.91
C LEU A 190 2.66 1.74 8.90
N ALA A 191 3.81 2.29 8.52
CA ALA A 191 4.97 2.37 9.39
C ALA A 191 4.70 3.21 10.66
N ARG A 192 3.99 4.35 10.53
CA ARG A 192 3.58 5.17 11.67
C ARG A 192 2.59 4.45 12.58
N ALA A 193 1.63 3.72 12.01
CA ALA A 193 0.68 2.92 12.76
C ALA A 193 1.37 1.78 13.52
N ALA A 194 2.34 1.11 12.88
CA ALA A 194 3.15 0.07 13.52
C ALA A 194 4.00 0.63 14.67
N LEU A 195 4.64 1.77 14.45
CA LEU A 195 5.40 2.45 15.52
C LEU A 195 4.51 2.82 16.69
N LYS A 196 3.33 3.38 16.43
CA LYS A 196 2.37 3.71 17.48
C LYS A 196 1.97 2.48 18.28
N LYS A 197 1.61 1.37 17.62
CA LYS A 197 1.27 0.10 18.24
C LYS A 197 2.41 -0.44 19.13
N ALA A 198 3.63 -0.43 18.64
CA ALA A 198 4.80 -0.91 19.39
C ALA A 198 5.18 -0.04 20.61
N LEU A 199 4.62 1.18 20.71
CA LEU A 199 4.86 2.06 21.86
C LEU A 199 3.71 2.04 22.90
N GLU A 200 2.57 1.48 22.53
CA GLU A 200 1.39 1.36 23.40
C GLU A 200 1.39 0.04 24.20
N GLU A 201 2.25 -0.90 23.84
CA GLU A 201 2.52 -2.16 24.58
C GLU A 201 3.76 -2.05 25.45
#